data_4fae6ef6044331e6b343f8c86bea7139
#
_entry.id   4fae6ef6044331e6b343f8c86bea7139
#
_cell.length_a   1.000
_cell.length_b   1.000
_cell.length_c   1.000
_cell.angle_alpha   90.00
_cell.angle_beta   90.00
_cell.angle_gamma   90.00
#
_symmetry.space_group_name_H-M   'P 1'
#
loop_
_entity.id
_entity.type
_entity.pdbx_description
1 polymer ?
#
loop_
_entity_poly.entity_id
_entity_poly.type
_entity_poly.pdbx_seq_one_letter_code
_entity_poly.pdbx_strand_id
1 'polypeptide(L)'
;MESLQFMELEIKPQILKAIAHMGFEEMTPIQARAIPVELSGADVIGQAQTGTGKTAAFAIPILEKLNPKRKKPQAMVICPTRELAIQVADEIRKLAKYMPSVKVLPIYGGQEISKQIRSLKAGVQVIIGTPGRIMDHMRRKTVKFDEICTVVLDEADEMLDMGFREDIETILSEIREDRQTLLFSATMPRPIMELTRKYQRDPQTIRVVRKELTVPNITQYYYEVRPKNKSEVLSRLLDIYDPKLSVVFCNTKKGVDELVQDLQGRGYFAEGLHGDMKQTMRDRVMRSFRNGKTEILVATDVAARGIDVDDVDAVFNYDLPQDDEYYVHRIGRTGRAGKSGMAFTFVVGREAYKLREIKRYCKAKIKAQPIPSLNDVTETRVEKIFERLDSYIEDQDLKRYINMIETFVNEKDYTAMDVAAAFLAEILGSAEGKSSQAGEDFGDTGAEEGMVRLFINIGKKQGIRPGDILGAIAGESGIPGNLVGTIDLYDKYTFVEVPREVASDVLDAMKNARIKGKTINVEPANRK
;
A
#
# COMPACT_ATOMS: atom_id res chain seq x y z
N MET A 1 -0.94 33.46 -9.69
CA MET A 1 -0.05 33.18 -10.82
C MET A 1 -0.96 32.82 -11.96
N GLU A 2 -0.86 33.53 -13.07
CA GLU A 2 -1.60 33.21 -14.29
C GLU A 2 -1.27 31.76 -14.68
N SER A 3 -2.29 30.98 -15.00
CA SER A 3 -2.11 29.61 -15.50
C SER A 3 -1.55 29.73 -16.92
N LEU A 4 -0.30 29.33 -17.11
CA LEU A 4 0.30 29.25 -18.43
C LEU A 4 -0.30 28.07 -19.20
N GLN A 5 -0.80 28.33 -20.40
CA GLN A 5 -1.38 27.31 -21.27
C GLN A 5 -0.29 26.68 -22.15
N PHE A 6 -0.42 25.39 -22.45
CA PHE A 6 0.51 24.71 -23.36
C PHE A 6 0.55 25.34 -24.75
N MET A 7 -0.54 25.96 -25.19
CA MET A 7 -0.65 26.63 -26.49
C MET A 7 0.22 27.88 -26.62
N GLU A 8 0.71 28.41 -25.49
CA GLU A 8 1.61 29.58 -25.46
C GLU A 8 3.09 29.19 -25.66
N LEU A 9 3.38 27.88 -25.67
CA LEU A 9 4.74 27.39 -25.90
C LEU A 9 5.07 27.39 -27.39
N GLU A 10 6.24 27.94 -27.74
CA GLU A 10 6.82 27.86 -29.10
C GLU A 10 7.47 26.50 -29.33
N ILE A 11 6.64 25.45 -29.54
CA ILE A 11 7.09 24.07 -29.79
C ILE A 11 6.42 23.50 -31.04
N LYS A 12 6.95 22.35 -31.52
CA LYS A 12 6.45 21.67 -32.72
C LYS A 12 4.94 21.43 -32.67
N PRO A 13 4.20 21.77 -33.74
CA PRO A 13 2.73 21.59 -33.77
C PRO A 13 2.29 20.15 -33.50
N GLN A 14 3.12 19.17 -33.83
CA GLN A 14 2.86 17.75 -33.55
C GLN A 14 2.81 17.45 -32.05
N ILE A 15 3.62 18.12 -31.24
CA ILE A 15 3.66 17.98 -29.78
C ILE A 15 2.40 18.65 -29.19
N LEU A 16 2.09 19.89 -29.61
CA LEU A 16 0.86 20.57 -29.17
C LEU A 16 -0.41 19.75 -29.47
N LYS A 17 -0.47 19.16 -30.68
CA LYS A 17 -1.58 18.26 -31.06
C LYS A 17 -1.67 17.03 -30.16
N ALA A 18 -0.52 16.46 -29.74
CA ALA A 18 -0.50 15.32 -28.82
C ALA A 18 -0.98 15.71 -27.42
N ILE A 19 -0.53 16.84 -26.92
CA ILE A 19 -0.92 17.42 -25.62
C ILE A 19 -2.45 17.64 -25.58
N ALA A 20 -3.02 18.29 -26.61
CA ALA A 20 -4.45 18.50 -26.73
C ALA A 20 -5.24 17.17 -26.80
N HIS A 21 -4.69 16.17 -27.52
CA HIS A 21 -5.31 14.83 -27.59
C HIS A 21 -5.29 14.11 -26.24
N MET A 22 -4.33 14.39 -25.37
CA MET A 22 -4.26 13.88 -24.00
C MET A 22 -5.19 14.61 -23.02
N GLY A 23 -5.87 15.68 -23.46
CA GLY A 23 -6.76 16.49 -22.63
C GLY A 23 -6.00 17.43 -21.67
N PHE A 24 -4.75 17.76 -21.96
CA PHE A 24 -3.99 18.70 -21.15
C PHE A 24 -4.20 20.12 -21.68
N GLU A 25 -4.79 20.98 -20.87
CA GLU A 25 -5.04 22.39 -21.20
C GLU A 25 -4.04 23.32 -20.52
N GLU A 26 -3.90 23.18 -19.19
CA GLU A 26 -3.04 24.01 -18.36
C GLU A 26 -1.78 23.26 -17.94
N MET A 27 -0.68 23.98 -17.88
CA MET A 27 0.59 23.47 -17.34
C MET A 27 0.56 23.37 -15.82
N THR A 28 1.05 22.27 -15.29
CA THR A 28 1.31 22.19 -13.85
C THR A 28 2.45 23.13 -13.45
N PRO A 29 2.57 23.52 -12.16
CA PRO A 29 3.61 24.45 -11.71
C PRO A 29 5.05 24.02 -12.04
N ILE A 30 5.36 22.72 -12.08
CA ILE A 30 6.67 22.24 -12.48
C ILE A 30 6.87 22.40 -13.99
N GLN A 31 5.86 22.10 -14.78
CA GLN A 31 5.90 22.23 -16.23
C GLN A 31 6.06 23.69 -16.66
N ALA A 32 5.25 24.58 -16.11
CA ALA A 32 5.29 26.01 -16.43
C ALA A 32 6.65 26.67 -16.16
N ARG A 33 7.37 26.17 -15.16
CA ARG A 33 8.69 26.72 -14.79
C ARG A 33 9.86 25.98 -15.48
N ALA A 34 9.76 24.65 -15.64
CA ALA A 34 10.87 23.87 -16.15
C ALA A 34 10.94 23.89 -17.69
N ILE A 35 9.81 23.76 -18.39
CA ILE A 35 9.80 23.65 -19.87
C ILE A 35 10.52 24.85 -20.53
N PRO A 36 10.25 26.11 -20.21
CA PRO A 36 10.93 27.23 -20.86
C PRO A 36 12.45 27.22 -20.62
N VAL A 37 12.89 26.90 -19.40
CA VAL A 37 14.31 26.80 -19.04
C VAL A 37 15.00 25.65 -19.78
N GLU A 38 14.36 24.50 -19.85
CA GLU A 38 14.90 23.34 -20.56
C GLU A 38 14.98 23.58 -22.08
N LEU A 39 13.99 24.27 -22.66
CA LEU A 39 14.00 24.66 -24.07
C LEU A 39 15.18 25.59 -24.40
N SER A 40 15.56 26.48 -23.49
CA SER A 40 16.75 27.34 -23.67
C SER A 40 18.08 26.60 -23.66
N GLY A 41 18.08 25.31 -23.23
CA GLY A 41 19.28 24.47 -23.17
C GLY A 41 20.00 24.47 -21.83
N ALA A 42 19.50 25.20 -20.83
CA ALA A 42 20.08 25.23 -19.49
C ALA A 42 19.86 23.90 -18.75
N ASP A 43 20.79 23.56 -17.88
CA ASP A 43 20.62 22.44 -16.94
C ASP A 43 19.59 22.79 -15.86
N VAL A 44 18.82 21.80 -15.43
CA VAL A 44 17.73 22.00 -14.46
C VAL A 44 17.83 21.02 -13.31
N ILE A 45 17.59 21.53 -12.11
CA ILE A 45 17.26 20.74 -10.90
C ILE A 45 15.78 20.96 -10.61
N GLY A 46 14.95 19.98 -10.93
CA GLY A 46 13.51 19.99 -10.67
C GLY A 46 13.18 19.29 -9.36
N GLN A 47 12.93 20.05 -8.29
CA GLN A 47 12.49 19.49 -7.02
C GLN A 47 10.96 19.47 -6.97
N ALA A 48 10.36 18.28 -7.20
CA ALA A 48 8.91 18.09 -7.20
C ALA A 48 8.54 16.63 -6.87
N GLN A 49 7.41 16.43 -6.21
CA GLN A 49 6.90 15.11 -5.86
C GLN A 49 6.43 14.31 -7.09
N THR A 50 6.21 13.00 -6.92
CA THR A 50 5.56 12.15 -7.95
C THR A 50 4.13 12.65 -8.23
N GLY A 51 3.65 12.47 -9.47
CA GLY A 51 2.31 12.91 -9.87
C GLY A 51 2.13 14.41 -10.10
N THR A 52 3.22 15.20 -10.11
CA THR A 52 3.18 16.64 -10.40
C THR A 52 3.33 16.97 -11.90
N GLY A 53 3.47 15.95 -12.76
CA GLY A 53 3.67 16.14 -14.20
C GLY A 53 5.13 16.29 -14.63
N LYS A 54 6.10 15.80 -13.83
CA LYS A 54 7.55 15.83 -14.15
C LYS A 54 7.87 15.22 -15.50
N THR A 55 7.25 14.07 -15.83
CA THR A 55 7.52 13.38 -17.09
C THR A 55 7.28 14.26 -18.30
N ALA A 56 6.13 14.94 -18.36
CA ALA A 56 5.86 15.87 -19.45
C ALA A 56 6.80 17.09 -19.43
N ALA A 57 7.23 17.54 -18.24
CA ALA A 57 8.14 18.66 -18.09
C ALA A 57 9.47 18.42 -18.85
N PHE A 58 10.09 17.23 -18.73
CA PHE A 58 11.30 16.93 -19.48
C PHE A 58 11.06 16.29 -20.86
N ALA A 59 9.94 15.58 -21.05
CA ALA A 59 9.65 14.90 -22.32
C ALA A 59 9.37 15.89 -23.46
N ILE A 60 8.65 16.96 -23.20
CA ILE A 60 8.32 17.99 -24.19
C ILE A 60 9.59 18.65 -24.75
N PRO A 61 10.54 19.18 -23.93
CA PRO A 61 11.79 19.71 -24.42
C PRO A 61 12.69 18.69 -25.15
N ILE A 62 12.70 17.43 -24.68
CA ILE A 62 13.41 16.35 -25.39
C ILE A 62 12.84 16.22 -26.80
N LEU A 63 11.53 16.01 -26.95
CA LEU A 63 10.89 15.83 -28.25
C LEU A 63 11.05 17.02 -29.18
N GLU A 64 11.07 18.25 -28.62
CA GLU A 64 11.32 19.47 -29.37
C GLU A 64 12.70 19.49 -29.99
N LYS A 65 13.73 19.09 -29.24
CA LYS A 65 15.13 19.10 -29.68
C LYS A 65 15.53 17.94 -30.61
N LEU A 66 14.73 16.86 -30.66
CA LEU A 66 15.03 15.68 -31.44
C LEU A 66 15.08 15.97 -32.95
N ASN A 67 16.09 15.40 -33.60
CA ASN A 67 16.13 15.24 -35.05
C ASN A 67 15.66 13.82 -35.44
N PRO A 68 14.44 13.66 -35.94
CA PRO A 68 13.88 12.35 -36.25
C PRO A 68 14.57 11.62 -37.41
N LYS A 69 15.37 12.31 -38.22
CA LYS A 69 16.16 11.70 -39.32
C LYS A 69 17.37 10.92 -38.81
N ARG A 70 17.88 11.25 -37.64
CA ARG A 70 19.01 10.53 -37.02
C ARG A 70 18.50 9.26 -36.34
N LYS A 71 19.12 8.12 -36.66
CA LYS A 71 18.76 6.79 -36.13
C LYS A 71 19.57 6.37 -34.90
N LYS A 72 20.16 7.32 -34.18
CA LYS A 72 20.96 7.09 -32.98
C LYS A 72 20.30 7.75 -31.78
N PRO A 73 20.57 7.27 -30.55
CA PRO A 73 20.06 7.88 -29.33
C PRO A 73 20.55 9.32 -29.19
N GLN A 74 19.61 10.25 -28.97
CA GLN A 74 19.87 11.67 -28.78
C GLN A 74 19.49 12.11 -27.36
N ALA A 75 18.60 11.36 -26.70
CA ALA A 75 18.26 11.58 -25.30
C ALA A 75 18.25 10.27 -24.52
N MET A 76 18.62 10.37 -23.24
CA MET A 76 18.59 9.27 -22.30
C MET A 76 17.88 9.71 -21.02
N VAL A 77 16.94 8.89 -20.54
CA VAL A 77 16.31 9.05 -19.24
C VAL A 77 16.73 7.86 -18.37
N ILE A 78 17.25 8.13 -17.19
CA ILE A 78 17.68 7.14 -16.22
C ILE A 78 16.66 7.12 -15.08
N CYS A 79 16.10 5.94 -14.81
CA CYS A 79 15.05 5.73 -13.81
C CYS A 79 15.44 4.63 -12.80
N PRO A 80 15.00 4.68 -11.53
CA PRO A 80 15.36 3.68 -10.52
C PRO A 80 14.80 2.29 -10.82
N THR A 81 13.60 2.21 -11.38
CA THR A 81 12.86 0.96 -11.55
C THR A 81 12.46 0.72 -13.00
N ARG A 82 12.21 -0.55 -13.33
CA ARG A 82 11.75 -0.99 -14.65
C ARG A 82 10.38 -0.44 -14.99
N GLU A 83 9.52 -0.46 -13.98
CA GLU A 83 8.13 -0.03 -14.05
C GLU A 83 8.09 1.46 -14.43
N LEU A 84 8.87 2.29 -13.74
CA LEU A 84 8.98 3.71 -14.08
C LEU A 84 9.57 3.93 -15.47
N ALA A 85 10.59 3.15 -15.87
CA ALA A 85 11.14 3.26 -17.22
C ALA A 85 10.12 2.93 -18.31
N ILE A 86 9.23 1.96 -18.08
CA ILE A 86 8.13 1.62 -18.99
C ILE A 86 7.11 2.77 -19.00
N GLN A 87 6.70 3.26 -17.84
CA GLN A 87 5.72 4.35 -17.69
C GLN A 87 6.21 5.62 -18.42
N VAL A 88 7.43 6.05 -18.17
CA VAL A 88 8.06 7.20 -18.84
C VAL A 88 8.12 6.98 -20.35
N ALA A 89 8.48 5.77 -20.80
CA ALA A 89 8.52 5.46 -22.23
C ALA A 89 7.13 5.56 -22.89
N ASP A 90 6.09 5.10 -22.22
CA ASP A 90 4.71 5.15 -22.72
C ASP A 90 4.17 6.59 -22.74
N GLU A 91 4.51 7.40 -21.74
CA GLU A 91 4.15 8.81 -21.69
C GLU A 91 4.84 9.61 -22.81
N ILE A 92 6.15 9.39 -23.03
CA ILE A 92 6.87 9.99 -24.15
C ILE A 92 6.29 9.53 -25.51
N ARG A 93 5.88 8.27 -25.65
CA ARG A 93 5.22 7.78 -26.87
C ARG A 93 3.88 8.45 -27.11
N LYS A 94 3.09 8.70 -26.06
CA LYS A 94 1.82 9.45 -26.17
C LYS A 94 2.07 10.88 -26.66
N LEU A 95 3.06 11.57 -26.10
CA LEU A 95 3.47 12.91 -26.53
C LEU A 95 4.06 12.92 -27.96
N ALA A 96 4.73 11.83 -28.38
CA ALA A 96 5.27 11.67 -29.74
C ALA A 96 4.26 11.09 -30.74
N LYS A 97 2.98 10.95 -30.39
CA LYS A 97 1.95 10.30 -31.21
C LYS A 97 1.90 10.77 -32.65
N TYR A 98 2.12 12.04 -32.89
CA TYR A 98 2.11 12.65 -34.22
C TYR A 98 3.52 12.84 -34.82
N MET A 99 4.53 12.15 -34.24
CA MET A 99 5.92 12.12 -34.69
C MET A 99 6.34 10.68 -35.06
N PRO A 100 5.83 10.07 -36.16
CA PRO A 100 5.97 8.63 -36.43
C PRO A 100 7.40 8.14 -36.61
N SER A 101 8.34 9.04 -36.92
CA SER A 101 9.76 8.72 -37.07
C SER A 101 10.50 8.66 -35.73
N VAL A 102 9.93 9.14 -34.64
CA VAL A 102 10.53 9.09 -33.31
C VAL A 102 10.25 7.73 -32.66
N LYS A 103 11.31 7.04 -32.28
CA LYS A 103 11.26 5.75 -31.60
C LYS A 103 11.81 5.87 -30.20
N VAL A 104 11.03 5.39 -29.24
CA VAL A 104 11.30 5.42 -27.80
C VAL A 104 11.47 3.98 -27.32
N LEU A 105 12.62 3.67 -26.73
CA LEU A 105 12.96 2.32 -26.27
C LEU A 105 13.23 2.29 -24.77
N PRO A 106 12.41 1.59 -23.97
CA PRO A 106 12.76 1.27 -22.60
C PRO A 106 13.76 0.11 -22.56
N ILE A 107 14.86 0.29 -21.79
CA ILE A 107 15.91 -0.72 -21.56
C ILE A 107 16.05 -1.02 -20.07
N TYR A 108 15.67 -2.23 -19.67
CA TYR A 108 15.63 -2.64 -18.25
C TYR A 108 15.93 -4.13 -18.09
N GLY A 109 16.33 -4.52 -16.90
CA GLY A 109 16.63 -5.91 -16.57
C GLY A 109 15.37 -6.81 -16.57
N GLY A 110 15.55 -8.14 -16.71
CA GLY A 110 14.44 -9.11 -16.72
C GLY A 110 13.78 -9.33 -18.07
N GLN A 111 14.03 -8.46 -19.05
CA GLN A 111 13.71 -8.70 -20.45
C GLN A 111 14.93 -9.28 -21.19
N GLU A 112 14.68 -10.11 -22.19
CA GLU A 112 15.73 -10.66 -23.05
C GLU A 112 16.50 -9.55 -23.75
N ILE A 113 17.80 -9.47 -23.49
CA ILE A 113 18.65 -8.37 -23.98
C ILE A 113 18.75 -8.34 -25.51
N SER A 114 18.67 -9.49 -26.18
CA SER A 114 18.70 -9.62 -27.64
C SER A 114 17.57 -8.84 -28.34
N LYS A 115 16.39 -8.73 -27.70
CA LYS A 115 15.28 -7.91 -28.21
C LYS A 115 15.62 -6.43 -28.16
N GLN A 116 16.22 -5.98 -27.05
CA GLN A 116 16.65 -4.59 -26.89
C GLN A 116 17.76 -4.25 -27.88
N ILE A 117 18.76 -5.14 -28.09
CA ILE A 117 19.84 -4.95 -29.08
C ILE A 117 19.27 -4.85 -30.50
N ARG A 118 18.30 -5.68 -30.87
CA ARG A 118 17.65 -5.58 -32.20
C ARG A 118 16.95 -4.23 -32.38
N SER A 119 16.24 -3.74 -31.37
CA SER A 119 15.57 -2.43 -31.42
C SER A 119 16.58 -1.28 -31.53
N LEU A 120 17.69 -1.34 -30.80
CA LEU A 120 18.77 -0.35 -30.88
C LEU A 120 19.41 -0.31 -32.29
N LYS A 121 19.65 -1.48 -32.87
CA LYS A 121 20.19 -1.58 -34.26
C LYS A 121 19.21 -1.05 -35.32
N ALA A 122 17.90 -1.19 -35.10
CA ALA A 122 16.84 -0.64 -35.95
C ALA A 122 16.76 0.89 -35.90
N GLY A 123 17.40 1.51 -34.93
CA GLY A 123 17.49 2.96 -34.70
C GLY A 123 16.40 3.44 -33.72
N VAL A 124 16.84 4.14 -32.70
CA VAL A 124 16.00 4.78 -31.68
C VAL A 124 16.57 6.14 -31.32
N GLN A 125 15.72 7.11 -31.01
CA GLN A 125 16.14 8.47 -30.66
C GLN A 125 16.13 8.71 -29.14
N VAL A 126 15.24 8.05 -28.39
CA VAL A 126 15.14 8.20 -26.94
C VAL A 126 15.28 6.84 -26.28
N ILE A 127 16.19 6.75 -25.32
CA ILE A 127 16.38 5.58 -24.46
C ILE A 127 15.92 5.93 -23.05
N ILE A 128 15.13 5.07 -22.45
CA ILE A 128 14.76 5.16 -21.04
C ILE A 128 15.27 3.90 -20.36
N GLY A 129 16.07 4.00 -19.30
CA GLY A 129 16.65 2.79 -18.74
C GLY A 129 16.91 2.81 -17.25
N THR A 130 17.05 1.59 -16.69
CA THR A 130 17.57 1.40 -15.34
C THR A 130 19.10 1.33 -15.37
N PRO A 131 19.81 1.87 -14.35
CA PRO A 131 21.27 1.95 -14.34
C PRO A 131 21.96 0.63 -14.71
N GLY A 132 21.67 -0.45 -14.01
CA GLY A 132 22.31 -1.74 -14.24
C GLY A 132 22.15 -2.30 -15.67
N ARG A 133 21.00 -2.05 -16.35
CA ARG A 133 20.81 -2.49 -17.75
C ARG A 133 21.51 -1.57 -18.74
N ILE A 134 21.58 -0.28 -18.46
CA ILE A 134 22.38 0.66 -19.26
C ILE A 134 23.86 0.23 -19.20
N MET A 135 24.37 -0.09 -18.00
CA MET A 135 25.72 -0.62 -17.80
C MET A 135 25.98 -1.92 -18.58
N ASP A 136 24.98 -2.84 -18.65
CA ASP A 136 25.07 -4.05 -19.47
C ASP A 136 25.25 -3.74 -20.97
N HIS A 137 24.47 -2.77 -21.48
CA HIS A 137 24.59 -2.33 -22.88
C HIS A 137 25.92 -1.61 -23.14
N MET A 138 26.45 -0.84 -22.18
CA MET A 138 27.76 -0.21 -22.24
C MET A 138 28.88 -1.26 -22.37
N ARG A 139 28.91 -2.23 -21.43
CA ARG A 139 29.89 -3.33 -21.44
C ARG A 139 29.88 -4.12 -22.75
N ARG A 140 28.70 -4.30 -23.34
CA ARG A 140 28.49 -4.98 -24.63
C ARG A 140 28.72 -4.08 -25.85
N LYS A 141 28.95 -2.77 -25.65
CA LYS A 141 29.08 -1.77 -26.72
C LYS A 141 27.89 -1.77 -27.70
N THR A 142 26.68 -2.03 -27.21
CA THR A 142 25.46 -2.13 -28.02
C THR A 142 24.66 -0.83 -28.07
N VAL A 143 24.96 0.11 -27.18
CA VAL A 143 24.47 1.50 -27.19
C VAL A 143 25.65 2.42 -27.48
N LYS A 144 25.42 3.43 -28.32
CA LYS A 144 26.37 4.50 -28.62
C LYS A 144 25.89 5.78 -27.95
N PHE A 145 26.76 6.44 -27.19
CA PHE A 145 26.43 7.65 -26.42
C PHE A 145 26.90 8.95 -27.11
N ASP A 146 27.60 8.83 -28.24
CA ASP A 146 28.25 9.93 -28.98
C ASP A 146 27.28 11.04 -29.44
N GLU A 147 25.99 10.71 -29.67
CA GLU A 147 24.98 11.69 -30.10
C GLU A 147 23.97 12.06 -29.00
N ILE A 148 24.14 11.57 -27.78
CA ILE A 148 23.28 11.96 -26.67
C ILE A 148 23.60 13.39 -26.25
N CYS A 149 22.61 14.28 -26.44
CA CYS A 149 22.70 15.69 -26.08
C CYS A 149 21.85 16.08 -24.87
N THR A 150 20.93 15.20 -24.44
CA THR A 150 20.12 15.43 -23.23
C THR A 150 20.09 14.16 -22.36
N VAL A 151 20.40 14.33 -21.08
CA VAL A 151 20.29 13.27 -20.07
C VAL A 151 19.35 13.73 -18.96
N VAL A 152 18.44 12.85 -18.57
CA VAL A 152 17.52 13.06 -17.44
C VAL A 152 17.79 12.01 -16.38
N LEU A 153 17.94 12.43 -15.13
CA LEU A 153 17.88 11.59 -13.94
C LEU A 153 16.51 11.80 -13.29
N ASP A 154 15.62 10.82 -13.43
CA ASP A 154 14.29 10.89 -12.83
C ASP A 154 14.24 10.04 -11.56
N GLU A 155 13.63 10.59 -10.48
CA GLU A 155 13.68 10.04 -9.14
C GLU A 155 15.12 9.75 -8.69
N ALA A 156 15.98 10.77 -8.78
CA ALA A 156 17.40 10.62 -8.51
C ALA A 156 17.70 10.22 -7.06
N ASP A 157 16.94 10.72 -6.09
CA ASP A 157 16.99 10.32 -4.68
C ASP A 157 16.78 8.82 -4.52
N GLU A 158 15.76 8.28 -5.15
CA GLU A 158 15.44 6.86 -5.13
C GLU A 158 16.59 5.99 -5.72
N MET A 159 17.19 6.46 -6.80
CA MET A 159 18.35 5.76 -7.40
C MET A 159 19.53 5.69 -6.44
N LEU A 160 19.79 6.76 -5.68
CA LEU A 160 20.89 6.77 -4.70
C LEU A 160 20.59 5.86 -3.50
N ASP A 161 19.35 5.87 -3.01
CA ASP A 161 18.90 4.99 -1.92
C ASP A 161 19.02 3.50 -2.31
N MET A 162 18.83 3.19 -3.59
CA MET A 162 19.02 1.84 -4.13
C MET A 162 20.49 1.49 -4.39
N GLY A 163 21.44 2.40 -4.11
CA GLY A 163 22.88 2.18 -4.26
C GLY A 163 23.42 2.35 -5.67
N PHE A 164 22.66 2.95 -6.60
CA PHE A 164 23.08 3.12 -8.00
C PHE A 164 24.00 4.33 -8.25
N ARG A 165 24.56 4.94 -7.20
CA ARG A 165 25.41 6.13 -7.34
C ARG A 165 26.58 5.90 -8.31
N GLU A 166 27.35 4.83 -8.10
CA GLU A 166 28.53 4.51 -8.93
C GLU A 166 28.15 4.19 -10.38
N ASP A 167 27.03 3.48 -10.58
CA ASP A 167 26.52 3.17 -11.91
C ASP A 167 26.13 4.46 -12.66
N ILE A 168 25.44 5.40 -11.99
CA ILE A 168 25.04 6.69 -12.56
C ILE A 168 26.28 7.51 -12.93
N GLU A 169 27.25 7.63 -12.03
CA GLU A 169 28.50 8.35 -12.29
C GLU A 169 29.26 7.75 -13.47
N THR A 170 29.32 6.42 -13.57
CA THR A 170 29.94 5.72 -14.70
C THR A 170 29.20 5.99 -16.02
N ILE A 171 27.86 5.94 -16.01
CA ILE A 171 27.06 6.24 -17.20
C ILE A 171 27.30 7.69 -17.67
N LEU A 172 27.24 8.63 -16.73
CA LEU A 172 27.40 10.05 -17.04
C LEU A 172 28.81 10.40 -17.56
N SER A 173 29.86 9.69 -17.12
CA SER A 173 31.23 9.90 -17.58
C SER A 173 31.46 9.45 -19.02
N GLU A 174 30.65 8.53 -19.55
CA GLU A 174 30.75 8.04 -20.95
C GLU A 174 29.98 8.90 -21.96
N ILE A 175 29.14 9.82 -21.46
CA ILE A 175 28.37 10.74 -22.32
C ILE A 175 29.13 12.05 -22.44
N ARG A 176 29.11 12.65 -23.63
CA ARG A 176 29.77 13.93 -23.94
C ARG A 176 29.50 15.00 -22.85
N GLU A 177 30.48 15.85 -22.60
CA GLU A 177 30.39 16.87 -21.55
C GLU A 177 29.44 18.02 -21.90
N ASP A 178 29.29 18.37 -23.19
CA ASP A 178 28.45 19.46 -23.68
C ASP A 178 26.95 19.08 -23.79
N ARG A 179 26.54 18.02 -23.12
CA ARG A 179 25.13 17.65 -22.98
C ARG A 179 24.36 18.61 -22.04
N GLN A 180 23.05 18.62 -22.17
CA GLN A 180 22.16 19.15 -21.18
C GLN A 180 21.84 18.05 -20.15
N THR A 181 21.93 18.35 -18.85
CA THR A 181 21.64 17.41 -17.77
C THR A 181 20.48 17.91 -16.93
N LEU A 182 19.39 17.15 -16.88
CA LEU A 182 18.19 17.43 -16.13
C LEU A 182 18.12 16.46 -14.95
N LEU A 183 17.91 16.97 -13.74
CA LEU A 183 17.74 16.15 -12.55
C LEU A 183 16.39 16.44 -11.92
N PHE A 184 15.56 15.40 -11.79
CA PHE A 184 14.29 15.45 -11.10
C PHE A 184 14.34 14.57 -9.85
N SER A 185 13.96 15.15 -8.71
CA SER A 185 13.99 14.48 -7.42
C SER A 185 12.92 15.05 -6.50
N ALA A 186 12.38 14.26 -5.59
CA ALA A 186 11.50 14.75 -4.54
C ALA A 186 12.32 15.45 -3.45
N THR A 187 13.49 14.92 -3.14
CA THR A 187 14.38 15.40 -2.08
C THR A 187 15.77 15.77 -2.62
N MET A 188 16.50 16.55 -1.83
CA MET A 188 17.84 17.03 -2.21
C MET A 188 18.86 16.77 -1.10
N PRO A 189 19.11 15.49 -0.74
CA PRO A 189 20.13 15.13 0.23
C PRO A 189 21.54 15.46 -0.29
N ARG A 190 22.54 15.46 0.61
CA ARG A 190 23.93 15.79 0.26
C ARG A 190 24.47 15.01 -0.95
N PRO A 191 24.26 13.69 -1.08
CA PRO A 191 24.75 12.94 -2.23
C PRO A 191 24.18 13.41 -3.57
N ILE A 192 22.90 13.83 -3.62
CA ILE A 192 22.30 14.43 -4.82
C ILE A 192 22.98 15.76 -5.16
N MET A 193 23.20 16.62 -4.15
CA MET A 193 23.87 17.90 -4.35
C MET A 193 25.31 17.74 -4.83
N GLU A 194 26.03 16.69 -4.42
CA GLU A 194 27.36 16.35 -4.94
C GLU A 194 27.30 15.94 -6.41
N LEU A 195 26.32 15.10 -6.78
CA LEU A 195 26.11 14.66 -8.15
C LEU A 195 25.80 15.85 -9.07
N THR A 196 24.93 16.79 -8.64
CA THR A 196 24.62 17.99 -9.42
C THR A 196 25.85 18.86 -9.64
N ARG A 197 26.66 19.11 -8.61
CA ARG A 197 27.89 19.90 -8.72
C ARG A 197 28.91 19.29 -9.68
N LYS A 198 28.93 17.97 -9.79
CA LYS A 198 29.91 17.27 -10.63
C LYS A 198 29.48 17.17 -12.10
N TYR A 199 28.18 17.02 -12.36
CA TYR A 199 27.70 16.66 -13.70
C TYR A 199 26.74 17.67 -14.34
N GLN A 200 26.37 18.75 -13.64
CA GLN A 200 25.56 19.83 -14.18
C GLN A 200 26.37 21.15 -14.28
N ARG A 201 26.01 21.98 -15.24
CA ARG A 201 26.64 23.27 -15.51
C ARG A 201 25.66 24.38 -15.20
N ASP A 202 25.94 25.16 -14.15
CA ASP A 202 25.13 26.29 -13.69
C ASP A 202 23.61 25.98 -13.72
N PRO A 203 23.16 24.91 -13.02
CA PRO A 203 21.80 24.45 -13.14
C PRO A 203 20.80 25.42 -12.50
N GLN A 204 19.69 25.66 -13.19
CA GLN A 204 18.58 26.39 -12.60
C GLN A 204 17.78 25.48 -11.68
N THR A 205 17.65 25.90 -10.40
CA THR A 205 16.88 25.13 -9.41
C THR A 205 15.43 25.56 -9.42
N ILE A 206 14.55 24.67 -9.79
CA ILE A 206 13.10 24.87 -9.83
C ILE A 206 12.48 24.04 -8.71
N ARG A 207 12.00 24.73 -7.67
CA ARG A 207 11.34 24.10 -6.54
C ARG A 207 9.84 24.32 -6.63
N VAL A 208 9.12 23.22 -6.78
CA VAL A 208 7.67 23.20 -6.63
C VAL A 208 7.37 22.52 -5.30
N VAL A 209 7.55 23.27 -4.24
CA VAL A 209 7.15 22.84 -2.90
C VAL A 209 5.67 23.13 -2.77
N ARG A 210 4.83 22.12 -2.64
CA ARG A 210 3.53 22.33 -2.02
C ARG A 210 3.81 22.86 -0.62
N LYS A 211 3.16 23.96 -0.24
CA LYS A 211 3.31 24.61 1.09
C LYS A 211 3.06 23.64 2.26
N GLU A 212 2.48 22.49 1.98
CA GLU A 212 2.22 21.42 2.93
C GLU A 212 2.67 20.08 2.33
N LEU A 213 3.52 19.34 3.04
CA LEU A 213 3.85 17.92 2.78
C LEU A 213 2.61 17.01 2.99
N THR A 214 1.51 17.61 3.41
CA THR A 214 0.22 16.95 3.56
C THR A 214 -0.42 16.78 2.19
N VAL A 215 -0.81 15.57 1.87
CA VAL A 215 -1.74 15.30 0.78
C VAL A 215 -3.13 15.69 1.31
N PRO A 216 -3.70 16.84 0.92
CA PRO A 216 -4.84 17.46 1.62
C PRO A 216 -6.10 16.60 1.60
N ASN A 217 -6.17 15.62 0.70
CA ASN A 217 -7.33 14.76 0.51
C ASN A 217 -7.17 13.35 1.12
N ILE A 218 -6.13 13.11 1.96
CA ILE A 218 -5.96 11.82 2.62
C ILE A 218 -6.33 11.92 4.08
N THR A 219 -7.35 11.16 4.50
CA THR A 219 -7.67 10.97 5.90
C THR A 219 -6.74 9.91 6.49
N GLN A 220 -6.03 10.26 7.57
CA GLN A 220 -4.98 9.43 8.13
C GLN A 220 -5.32 8.99 9.54
N TYR A 221 -5.25 7.67 9.77
CA TYR A 221 -5.50 7.04 11.05
C TYR A 221 -4.30 6.21 11.50
N TYR A 222 -4.14 6.03 12.82
CA TYR A 222 -3.22 5.04 13.35
C TYR A 222 -3.89 4.22 14.44
N TYR A 223 -3.43 2.97 14.57
CA TYR A 223 -3.91 1.98 15.53
C TYR A 223 -2.72 1.44 16.31
N GLU A 224 -2.82 1.44 17.64
CA GLU A 224 -1.84 0.78 18.48
C GLU A 224 -2.18 -0.71 18.54
N VAL A 225 -1.33 -1.56 17.96
CA VAL A 225 -1.59 -2.98 17.79
C VAL A 225 -0.50 -3.84 18.44
N ARG A 226 -0.86 -5.04 18.88
CA ARG A 226 0.13 -6.06 19.23
C ARG A 226 0.61 -6.77 17.97
N PRO A 227 1.91 -7.19 17.88
CA PRO A 227 2.44 -7.83 16.66
C PRO A 227 1.59 -9.00 16.16
N LYS A 228 1.14 -9.88 17.07
CA LYS A 228 0.32 -11.05 16.76
C LYS A 228 -1.09 -10.75 16.24
N ASN A 229 -1.60 -9.54 16.48
CA ASN A 229 -2.97 -9.16 16.11
C ASN A 229 -3.02 -8.28 14.85
N LYS A 230 -1.87 -7.98 14.21
CA LYS A 230 -1.83 -7.05 13.07
C LYS A 230 -2.70 -7.52 11.90
N SER A 231 -2.65 -8.79 11.53
CA SER A 231 -3.44 -9.32 10.41
C SER A 231 -4.93 -9.33 10.70
N GLU A 232 -5.31 -9.65 11.96
CA GLU A 232 -6.69 -9.61 12.39
C GLU A 232 -7.25 -8.18 12.36
N VAL A 233 -6.50 -7.20 12.85
CA VAL A 233 -6.89 -5.79 12.79
C VAL A 233 -7.00 -5.31 11.34
N LEU A 234 -6.07 -5.76 10.47
CA LEU A 234 -6.14 -5.45 9.03
C LEU A 234 -7.42 -5.98 8.41
N SER A 235 -7.78 -7.25 8.68
CA SER A 235 -9.01 -7.85 8.18
C SER A 235 -10.26 -7.08 8.62
N ARG A 236 -10.34 -6.70 9.89
CA ARG A 236 -11.46 -5.89 10.41
C ARG A 236 -11.57 -4.53 9.70
N LEU A 237 -10.44 -3.86 9.45
CA LEU A 237 -10.44 -2.58 8.74
C LEU A 237 -10.82 -2.75 7.26
N LEU A 238 -10.37 -3.83 6.61
CA LEU A 238 -10.78 -4.15 5.24
C LEU A 238 -12.29 -4.38 5.17
N ASP A 239 -12.86 -5.11 6.11
CA ASP A 239 -14.30 -5.39 6.17
C ASP A 239 -15.15 -4.12 6.43
N ILE A 240 -14.69 -3.24 7.33
CA ILE A 240 -15.40 -2.01 7.68
C ILE A 240 -15.35 -0.98 6.55
N TYR A 241 -14.13 -0.69 6.06
CA TYR A 241 -13.93 0.37 5.07
C TYR A 241 -14.15 -0.08 3.64
N ASP A 242 -14.08 -1.41 3.37
CA ASP A 242 -14.38 -2.07 2.10
C ASP A 242 -13.76 -1.36 0.88
N PRO A 243 -12.45 -1.10 0.88
CA PRO A 243 -11.82 -0.41 -0.24
C PRO A 243 -11.83 -1.31 -1.48
N LYS A 244 -12.24 -0.78 -2.63
CA LYS A 244 -12.21 -1.52 -3.91
C LYS A 244 -10.79 -1.93 -4.28
N LEU A 245 -9.83 -1.03 -4.07
CA LEU A 245 -8.41 -1.29 -4.27
C LEU A 245 -7.63 -0.76 -3.08
N SER A 246 -6.72 -1.58 -2.55
CA SER A 246 -5.85 -1.20 -1.45
C SER A 246 -4.41 -1.68 -1.62
N VAL A 247 -3.47 -0.92 -1.05
CA VAL A 247 -2.06 -1.33 -0.95
C VAL A 247 -1.67 -1.48 0.51
N VAL A 248 -1.07 -2.61 0.83
CA VAL A 248 -0.58 -2.94 2.17
C VAL A 248 0.94 -2.98 2.15
N PHE A 249 1.60 -2.15 2.92
CA PHE A 249 3.06 -2.06 2.98
C PHE A 249 3.64 -2.87 4.12
N CYS A 250 4.53 -3.82 3.78
CA CYS A 250 5.37 -4.60 4.70
C CYS A 250 6.84 -4.25 4.51
N ASN A 251 7.62 -4.26 5.60
CA ASN A 251 9.05 -3.94 5.54
C ASN A 251 9.91 -5.09 4.99
N THR A 252 9.40 -6.34 4.98
CA THR A 252 10.18 -7.52 4.56
C THR A 252 9.44 -8.35 3.51
N LYS A 253 10.21 -9.00 2.63
CA LYS A 253 9.70 -9.93 1.62
C LYS A 253 8.93 -11.09 2.27
N LYS A 254 9.51 -11.68 3.34
CA LYS A 254 8.88 -12.76 4.10
C LYS A 254 7.54 -12.32 4.71
N GLY A 255 7.48 -11.10 5.26
CA GLY A 255 6.24 -10.52 5.78
C GLY A 255 5.17 -10.34 4.70
N VAL A 256 5.56 -10.02 3.46
CA VAL A 256 4.64 -9.97 2.32
C VAL A 256 4.04 -11.34 2.06
N ASP A 257 4.89 -12.39 1.95
CA ASP A 257 4.43 -13.74 1.65
C ASP A 257 3.51 -14.31 2.75
N GLU A 258 3.90 -14.13 4.02
CA GLU A 258 3.12 -14.57 5.18
C GLU A 258 1.75 -13.86 5.25
N LEU A 259 1.73 -12.54 5.05
CA LEU A 259 0.49 -11.77 5.09
C LEU A 259 -0.45 -12.12 3.92
N VAL A 260 0.10 -12.34 2.71
CA VAL A 260 -0.70 -12.78 1.55
C VAL A 260 -1.35 -14.12 1.82
N GLN A 261 -0.61 -15.09 2.36
CA GLN A 261 -1.16 -16.41 2.70
C GLN A 261 -2.28 -16.31 3.75
N ASP A 262 -2.10 -15.49 4.78
CA ASP A 262 -3.12 -15.27 5.81
C ASP A 262 -4.37 -14.61 5.23
N LEU A 263 -4.23 -13.54 4.44
CA LEU A 263 -5.36 -12.87 3.81
C LEU A 263 -6.11 -13.78 2.83
N GLN A 264 -5.39 -14.56 2.00
CA GLN A 264 -6.00 -15.53 1.09
C GLN A 264 -6.72 -16.65 1.87
N GLY A 265 -6.13 -17.12 2.98
CA GLY A 265 -6.76 -18.08 3.89
C GLY A 265 -8.08 -17.57 4.50
N ARG A 266 -8.21 -16.25 4.66
CA ARG A 266 -9.44 -15.57 5.12
C ARG A 266 -10.41 -15.25 3.99
N GLY A 267 -10.06 -15.55 2.72
CA GLY A 267 -10.91 -15.37 1.55
C GLY A 267 -10.75 -14.04 0.81
N TYR A 268 -9.74 -13.22 1.16
CA TYR A 268 -9.47 -11.98 0.43
C TYR A 268 -8.69 -12.22 -0.87
N PHE A 269 -8.97 -11.42 -1.90
CA PHE A 269 -8.23 -11.43 -3.16
C PHE A 269 -6.95 -10.60 -3.05
N ALA A 270 -5.94 -11.18 -2.38
CA ALA A 270 -4.65 -10.55 -2.12
C ALA A 270 -3.53 -11.18 -2.95
N GLU A 271 -2.63 -10.37 -3.51
CA GLU A 271 -1.40 -10.80 -4.15
C GLU A 271 -0.19 -10.02 -3.64
N GLY A 272 0.98 -10.71 -3.57
CA GLY A 272 2.23 -10.13 -3.07
C GLY A 272 3.08 -9.52 -4.18
N LEU A 273 3.87 -8.49 -3.82
CA LEU A 273 4.84 -7.87 -4.71
C LEU A 273 6.13 -7.56 -3.96
N HIS A 274 7.22 -8.27 -4.29
CA HIS A 274 8.54 -8.05 -3.69
C HIS A 274 9.69 -8.35 -4.65
N GLY A 275 10.91 -7.98 -4.27
CA GLY A 275 12.09 -7.99 -5.17
C GLY A 275 12.54 -9.37 -5.66
N ASP A 276 12.22 -10.46 -4.94
CA ASP A 276 12.65 -11.82 -5.31
C ASP A 276 11.74 -12.48 -6.36
N MET A 277 10.61 -11.85 -6.68
CA MET A 277 9.69 -12.35 -7.71
C MET A 277 10.29 -12.22 -9.11
N LYS A 278 10.05 -13.25 -9.94
CA LYS A 278 10.36 -13.20 -11.36
C LYS A 278 9.54 -12.08 -12.04
N GLN A 279 10.13 -11.38 -13.01
CA GLN A 279 9.48 -10.26 -13.67
C GLN A 279 8.12 -10.61 -14.29
N THR A 280 8.02 -11.79 -14.91
CA THR A 280 6.74 -12.27 -15.48
C THR A 280 5.62 -12.40 -14.45
N MET A 281 5.97 -12.78 -13.20
CA MET A 281 5.02 -12.84 -12.09
C MET A 281 4.62 -11.43 -11.63
N ARG A 282 5.59 -10.52 -11.49
CA ARG A 282 5.31 -9.11 -11.14
C ARG A 282 4.37 -8.45 -12.16
N ASP A 283 4.64 -8.65 -13.46
CA ASP A 283 3.80 -8.13 -14.55
C ASP A 283 2.38 -8.72 -14.49
N ARG A 284 2.25 -10.01 -14.11
CA ARG A 284 0.95 -10.67 -13.92
C ARG A 284 0.18 -10.05 -12.75
N VAL A 285 0.83 -9.95 -11.58
CA VAL A 285 0.23 -9.37 -10.36
C VAL A 285 -0.24 -7.94 -10.64
N MET A 286 0.62 -7.12 -11.23
CA MET A 286 0.28 -5.74 -11.56
C MET A 286 -0.89 -5.62 -12.55
N ARG A 287 -0.97 -6.52 -13.53
CA ARG A 287 -2.11 -6.57 -14.45
C ARG A 287 -3.40 -7.00 -13.75
N SER A 288 -3.31 -8.00 -12.86
CA SER A 288 -4.44 -8.48 -12.06
C SER A 288 -4.99 -7.36 -11.18
N PHE A 289 -4.11 -6.62 -10.51
CA PHE A 289 -4.47 -5.49 -9.65
C PHE A 289 -5.11 -4.33 -10.44
N ARG A 290 -4.51 -3.90 -11.56
CA ARG A 290 -5.08 -2.83 -12.40
C ARG A 290 -6.45 -3.18 -12.98
N ASN A 291 -6.72 -4.45 -13.22
CA ASN A 291 -8.00 -4.94 -13.73
C ASN A 291 -9.03 -5.20 -12.60
N GLY A 292 -8.72 -4.90 -11.35
CA GLY A 292 -9.60 -5.11 -10.20
C GLY A 292 -9.87 -6.58 -9.86
N LYS A 293 -9.07 -7.53 -10.39
CA LYS A 293 -9.17 -8.96 -10.03
C LYS A 293 -8.49 -9.24 -8.70
N THR A 294 -7.46 -8.51 -8.38
CA THR A 294 -6.78 -8.46 -7.09
C THR A 294 -7.20 -7.18 -6.42
N GLU A 295 -7.76 -7.25 -5.24
CA GLU A 295 -8.28 -6.10 -4.48
C GLU A 295 -7.22 -5.54 -3.53
N ILE A 296 -6.33 -6.42 -3.06
CA ILE A 296 -5.31 -6.11 -2.06
C ILE A 296 -3.93 -6.43 -2.61
N LEU A 297 -3.09 -5.40 -2.79
CA LEU A 297 -1.69 -5.57 -3.15
C LEU A 297 -0.82 -5.45 -1.91
N VAL A 298 -0.18 -6.53 -1.48
CA VAL A 298 0.78 -6.51 -0.37
C VAL A 298 2.19 -6.33 -0.94
N ALA A 299 2.89 -5.27 -0.55
CA ALA A 299 4.17 -4.94 -1.18
C ALA A 299 5.24 -4.45 -0.19
N THR A 300 6.52 -4.64 -0.57
CA THR A 300 7.63 -3.92 0.05
C THR A 300 7.83 -2.55 -0.61
N ASP A 301 8.41 -1.59 0.11
CA ASP A 301 8.70 -0.24 -0.43
C ASP A 301 9.43 -0.29 -1.77
N VAL A 302 10.52 -1.06 -1.84
CA VAL A 302 11.33 -1.20 -3.05
C VAL A 302 10.53 -1.74 -4.24
N ALA A 303 9.63 -2.69 -3.99
CA ALA A 303 8.83 -3.28 -5.05
C ALA A 303 7.65 -2.39 -5.46
N ALA A 304 7.15 -1.58 -4.55
CA ALA A 304 6.06 -0.62 -4.79
C ALA A 304 6.55 0.71 -5.40
N ARG A 305 7.88 0.93 -5.45
CA ARG A 305 8.46 2.10 -6.12
C ARG A 305 8.31 1.99 -7.64
N GLY A 306 7.97 3.10 -8.26
CA GLY A 306 7.85 3.20 -9.72
C GLY A 306 6.76 2.33 -10.33
N ILE A 307 5.92 1.66 -9.53
CA ILE A 307 4.73 1.02 -10.05
C ILE A 307 3.61 2.05 -10.18
N ASP A 308 2.94 1.99 -11.31
CA ASP A 308 1.71 2.73 -11.59
C ASP A 308 0.54 2.10 -10.81
N VAL A 309 0.60 2.26 -9.48
CA VAL A 309 -0.44 1.93 -8.51
C VAL A 309 -0.84 3.25 -7.87
N ASP A 310 -1.44 4.07 -8.68
CA ASP A 310 -1.98 5.34 -8.28
C ASP A 310 -3.50 5.21 -8.21
N ASP A 311 -4.12 6.00 -7.33
CA ASP A 311 -5.57 6.08 -7.22
C ASP A 311 -6.23 4.87 -6.51
N VAL A 312 -5.53 4.29 -5.52
CA VAL A 312 -6.15 3.31 -4.62
C VAL A 312 -7.01 4.01 -3.56
N ASP A 313 -8.06 3.34 -3.09
CA ASP A 313 -8.97 3.89 -2.08
C ASP A 313 -8.31 3.96 -0.71
N ALA A 314 -7.48 2.95 -0.39
CA ALA A 314 -6.83 2.85 0.90
C ALA A 314 -5.37 2.41 0.83
N VAL A 315 -4.56 2.95 1.73
CA VAL A 315 -3.18 2.53 2.00
C VAL A 315 -3.06 2.05 3.43
N PHE A 316 -2.50 0.85 3.62
CA PHE A 316 -2.23 0.30 4.93
C PHE A 316 -0.72 0.22 5.15
N ASN A 317 -0.19 0.97 6.11
CA ASN A 317 1.14 0.77 6.62
C ASN A 317 1.09 -0.35 7.67
N TYR A 318 1.12 -1.62 7.22
CA TYR A 318 1.15 -2.79 8.10
C TYR A 318 2.41 -2.80 8.97
N ASP A 319 3.53 -2.34 8.42
CA ASP A 319 4.73 -2.00 9.15
C ASP A 319 5.05 -0.51 8.96
N LEU A 320 5.43 0.17 10.04
CA LEU A 320 5.93 1.54 9.95
C LEU A 320 7.17 1.59 9.03
N PRO A 321 7.24 2.55 8.11
CA PRO A 321 8.40 2.71 7.24
C PRO A 321 9.66 3.04 8.05
N GLN A 322 10.83 2.72 7.52
CA GLN A 322 12.10 3.01 8.21
C GLN A 322 12.42 4.51 8.22
N ASP A 323 12.05 5.23 7.17
CA ASP A 323 12.26 6.66 7.01
C ASP A 323 10.94 7.41 6.85
N ASP A 324 10.90 8.64 7.34
CA ASP A 324 9.70 9.49 7.35
C ASP A 324 9.22 9.82 5.94
N GLU A 325 10.15 9.90 4.98
CA GLU A 325 9.87 10.16 3.58
C GLU A 325 9.10 9.04 2.91
N TYR A 326 9.43 7.78 3.23
CA TYR A 326 8.69 6.62 2.73
C TYR A 326 7.23 6.62 3.17
N TYR A 327 6.93 7.18 4.34
CA TYR A 327 5.56 7.36 4.77
C TYR A 327 4.76 8.19 3.76
N VAL A 328 5.31 9.32 3.33
CA VAL A 328 4.67 10.21 2.34
C VAL A 328 4.53 9.51 0.98
N HIS A 329 5.55 8.79 0.54
CA HIS A 329 5.54 8.03 -0.73
C HIS A 329 4.51 6.89 -0.72
N ARG A 330 4.33 6.21 0.43
CA ARG A 330 3.32 5.16 0.59
C ARG A 330 1.91 5.74 0.55
N ILE A 331 1.60 6.72 1.39
CA ILE A 331 0.26 7.31 1.43
C ILE A 331 -0.09 8.06 0.14
N GLY A 332 0.92 8.58 -0.57
CA GLY A 332 0.75 9.21 -1.87
C GLY A 332 0.29 8.27 -2.99
N ARG A 333 0.02 6.98 -2.73
CA ARG A 333 -0.66 6.07 -3.66
C ARG A 333 -2.17 6.28 -3.67
N THR A 334 -2.72 7.00 -2.70
CA THR A 334 -4.13 7.39 -2.63
C THR A 334 -4.31 8.90 -2.65
N GLY A 335 -5.53 9.39 -2.78
CA GLY A 335 -5.85 10.81 -2.72
C GLY A 335 -5.32 11.67 -3.86
N ARG A 336 -5.09 11.10 -5.05
CA ARG A 336 -4.61 11.81 -6.24
C ARG A 336 -5.73 12.38 -7.09
N ALA A 337 -5.39 13.29 -7.99
CA ALA A 337 -6.32 13.90 -8.96
C ALA A 337 -7.60 14.49 -8.35
N GLY A 338 -7.52 15.00 -7.11
CA GLY A 338 -8.67 15.60 -6.43
C GLY A 338 -9.58 14.62 -5.71
N LYS A 339 -9.33 13.30 -5.79
CA LYS A 339 -10.07 12.29 -5.05
C LYS A 339 -9.67 12.25 -3.57
N SER A 340 -10.59 11.77 -2.72
CA SER A 340 -10.30 11.48 -1.32
C SER A 340 -9.67 10.10 -1.18
N GLY A 341 -8.81 9.92 -0.17
CA GLY A 341 -8.17 8.65 0.12
C GLY A 341 -8.05 8.41 1.63
N MET A 342 -7.75 7.17 2.00
CA MET A 342 -7.55 6.79 3.40
C MET A 342 -6.18 6.14 3.61
N ALA A 343 -5.56 6.45 4.73
CA ALA A 343 -4.31 5.82 5.13
C ALA A 343 -4.40 5.33 6.59
N PHE A 344 -4.08 4.07 6.79
CA PHE A 344 -4.13 3.38 8.07
C PHE A 344 -2.71 2.94 8.45
N THR A 345 -2.31 3.21 9.68
CA THR A 345 -0.93 2.94 10.12
C THR A 345 -0.96 2.12 11.42
N PHE A 346 -0.31 0.97 11.41
CA PHE A 346 -0.16 0.14 12.60
C PHE A 346 1.11 0.53 13.35
N VAL A 347 0.98 0.62 14.66
CA VAL A 347 2.05 1.05 15.57
C VAL A 347 2.21 0.00 16.66
N VAL A 348 3.40 -0.55 16.82
CA VAL A 348 3.70 -1.60 17.78
C VAL A 348 4.58 -1.05 18.90
N GLY A 349 4.06 -0.98 20.11
CA GLY A 349 4.83 -0.66 21.31
C GLY A 349 5.70 0.60 21.18
N ARG A 350 7.05 0.41 21.12
CA ARG A 350 8.00 1.53 21.06
C ARG A 350 7.99 2.33 19.75
N GLU A 351 7.34 1.83 18.70
CA GLU A 351 7.22 2.54 17.41
C GLU A 351 6.41 3.85 17.51
N ALA A 352 5.71 4.07 18.62
CA ALA A 352 5.01 5.34 18.90
C ALA A 352 5.97 6.56 18.87
N TYR A 353 7.27 6.36 19.17
CA TYR A 353 8.28 7.42 19.01
C TYR A 353 8.46 7.79 17.53
N LYS A 354 8.60 6.80 16.66
CA LYS A 354 8.77 6.97 15.23
C LYS A 354 7.53 7.62 14.58
N LEU A 355 6.33 7.22 14.99
CA LEU A 355 5.11 7.89 14.55
C LEU A 355 5.10 9.38 14.89
N ARG A 356 5.66 9.78 16.04
CA ARG A 356 5.78 11.20 16.40
C ARG A 356 6.74 11.97 15.47
N GLU A 357 7.82 11.34 15.02
CA GLU A 357 8.74 11.91 14.04
C GLU A 357 8.05 12.08 12.69
N ILE A 358 7.37 11.04 12.19
CA ILE A 358 6.54 11.08 10.97
C ILE A 358 5.50 12.21 11.04
N LYS A 359 4.75 12.32 12.15
CA LYS A 359 3.76 13.41 12.33
C LYS A 359 4.40 14.79 12.25
N ARG A 360 5.60 14.94 12.80
CA ARG A 360 6.35 16.21 12.78
C ARG A 360 6.88 16.52 11.38
N TYR A 361 7.41 15.52 10.69
CA TYR A 361 7.91 15.62 9.32
C TYR A 361 6.81 15.98 8.32
N CYS A 362 5.72 15.23 8.34
CA CYS A 362 4.60 15.42 7.40
C CYS A 362 3.71 16.62 7.75
N LYS A 363 3.84 17.18 8.96
CA LYS A 363 2.88 18.19 9.51
C LYS A 363 1.42 17.72 9.41
N ALA A 364 1.19 16.41 9.43
CA ALA A 364 -0.11 15.79 9.20
C ALA A 364 -0.81 15.49 10.52
N LYS A 365 -2.14 15.61 10.49
CA LYS A 365 -3.00 15.16 11.60
C LYS A 365 -3.33 13.68 11.41
N ILE A 366 -2.47 12.79 11.93
CA ILE A 366 -2.75 11.35 11.98
C ILE A 366 -3.53 11.09 13.26
N LYS A 367 -4.82 10.72 13.15
CA LYS A 367 -5.74 10.54 14.27
C LYS A 367 -5.57 9.15 14.89
N ALA A 368 -5.52 9.06 16.22
CA ALA A 368 -5.63 7.78 16.92
C ALA A 368 -7.05 7.23 16.77
N GLN A 369 -7.16 5.93 16.54
CA GLN A 369 -8.43 5.22 16.55
C GLN A 369 -8.33 3.97 17.42
N PRO A 370 -9.40 3.60 18.13
CA PRO A 370 -9.47 2.31 18.80
C PRO A 370 -9.51 1.20 17.74
N ILE A 371 -8.99 0.02 18.11
CA ILE A 371 -9.13 -1.16 17.27
C ILE A 371 -10.60 -1.54 17.20
N PRO A 372 -11.19 -1.71 16.00
CA PRO A 372 -12.58 -2.11 15.87
C PRO A 372 -12.84 -3.47 16.54
N SER A 373 -13.95 -3.59 17.25
CA SER A 373 -14.42 -4.86 17.79
C SER A 373 -15.01 -5.75 16.68
N LEU A 374 -15.25 -7.03 16.96
CA LEU A 374 -15.99 -7.90 16.04
C LEU A 374 -17.44 -7.42 15.86
N ASN A 375 -18.04 -6.85 16.92
CA ASN A 375 -19.38 -6.30 16.83
C ASN A 375 -19.44 -5.11 15.85
N ASP A 376 -18.45 -4.20 15.87
CA ASP A 376 -18.38 -3.07 14.92
C ASP A 376 -18.33 -3.58 13.46
N VAL A 377 -17.60 -4.68 13.21
CA VAL A 377 -17.53 -5.32 11.88
C VAL A 377 -18.88 -5.89 11.48
N THR A 378 -19.54 -6.60 12.41
CA THR A 378 -20.86 -7.22 12.15
C THR A 378 -21.91 -6.14 11.91
N GLU A 379 -21.96 -5.10 12.74
CA GLU A 379 -22.88 -3.97 12.57
C GLU A 379 -22.70 -3.29 11.20
N THR A 380 -21.46 -2.98 10.83
CA THR A 380 -21.17 -2.39 9.50
C THR A 380 -21.57 -3.30 8.34
N ARG A 381 -21.37 -4.63 8.47
CA ARG A 381 -21.84 -5.59 7.47
C ARG A 381 -23.36 -5.61 7.35
N VAL A 382 -24.06 -5.58 8.48
CA VAL A 382 -25.53 -5.52 8.52
C VAL A 382 -26.04 -4.24 7.85
N GLU A 383 -25.47 -3.08 8.18
CA GLU A 383 -25.82 -1.80 7.56
C GLU A 383 -25.65 -1.85 6.03
N LYS A 384 -24.54 -2.35 5.54
CA LYS A 384 -24.30 -2.50 4.10
C LYS A 384 -25.25 -3.49 3.41
N ILE A 385 -25.69 -4.54 4.13
CA ILE A 385 -26.71 -5.46 3.62
C ILE A 385 -28.03 -4.72 3.49
N PHE A 386 -28.43 -3.94 4.49
CA PHE A 386 -29.68 -3.17 4.44
C PHE A 386 -29.66 -2.09 3.36
N GLU A 387 -28.57 -1.33 3.21
CA GLU A 387 -28.43 -0.36 2.10
C GLU A 387 -28.60 -1.01 0.72
N ARG A 388 -28.06 -2.23 0.53
CA ARG A 388 -28.28 -2.99 -0.71
C ARG A 388 -29.70 -3.48 -0.87
N LEU A 389 -30.34 -3.92 0.22
CA LEU A 389 -31.73 -4.35 0.21
C LEU A 389 -32.69 -3.22 -0.18
N ASP A 390 -32.43 -1.98 0.29
CA ASP A 390 -33.23 -0.82 -0.09
C ASP A 390 -33.24 -0.63 -1.60
N SER A 391 -32.05 -0.69 -2.25
CA SER A 391 -31.96 -0.58 -3.71
C SER A 391 -32.64 -1.75 -4.44
N TYR A 392 -32.55 -2.99 -3.90
CA TYR A 392 -33.22 -4.14 -4.48
C TYR A 392 -34.75 -4.03 -4.37
N ILE A 393 -35.28 -3.49 -3.27
CA ILE A 393 -36.71 -3.31 -3.05
C ILE A 393 -37.29 -2.25 -3.98
N GLU A 394 -36.52 -1.17 -4.23
CA GLU A 394 -36.94 -0.08 -5.10
C GLU A 394 -36.86 -0.44 -6.61
N ASP A 395 -35.83 -1.17 -7.03
CA ASP A 395 -35.48 -1.38 -8.43
C ASP A 395 -36.03 -2.69 -9.04
N GLN A 396 -36.49 -3.67 -8.21
CA GLN A 396 -36.83 -5.01 -8.69
C GLN A 396 -38.31 -5.39 -8.48
N ASP A 397 -38.91 -6.12 -9.42
CA ASP A 397 -40.24 -6.75 -9.20
C ASP A 397 -40.07 -8.03 -8.35
N LEU A 398 -40.30 -7.89 -7.06
CA LEU A 398 -40.14 -8.97 -6.07
C LEU A 398 -41.35 -9.90 -5.96
N LYS A 399 -42.46 -9.71 -6.73
CA LYS A 399 -43.69 -10.49 -6.62
C LYS A 399 -43.48 -12.00 -6.65
N ARG A 400 -42.61 -12.48 -7.53
CA ARG A 400 -42.30 -13.90 -7.64
C ARG A 400 -41.69 -14.46 -6.37
N TYR A 401 -40.75 -13.72 -5.76
CA TYR A 401 -40.06 -14.13 -4.54
C TYR A 401 -40.98 -14.03 -3.33
N ILE A 402 -41.84 -13.02 -3.26
CA ILE A 402 -42.87 -12.87 -2.23
C ILE A 402 -43.77 -14.09 -2.24
N ASN A 403 -44.32 -14.50 -3.38
CA ASN A 403 -45.17 -15.69 -3.47
C ASN A 403 -44.48 -16.97 -3.03
N MET A 404 -43.17 -17.12 -3.32
CA MET A 404 -42.40 -18.30 -2.87
C MET A 404 -42.25 -18.29 -1.36
N ILE A 405 -41.98 -17.14 -0.74
CA ILE A 405 -41.86 -17.00 0.71
C ILE A 405 -43.22 -17.23 1.38
N GLU A 406 -44.31 -16.67 0.85
CA GLU A 406 -45.67 -16.89 1.39
C GLU A 406 -46.07 -18.37 1.38
N THR A 407 -45.74 -19.10 0.28
CA THR A 407 -45.99 -20.54 0.20
C THR A 407 -45.20 -21.27 1.31
N PHE A 408 -43.93 -20.99 1.47
CA PHE A 408 -43.07 -21.62 2.47
C PHE A 408 -43.51 -21.32 3.91
N VAL A 409 -43.87 -20.08 4.17
CA VAL A 409 -44.37 -19.63 5.48
C VAL A 409 -45.67 -20.34 5.85
N ASN A 410 -46.61 -20.45 4.89
CA ASN A 410 -47.90 -21.12 5.13
C ASN A 410 -47.77 -22.64 5.34
N GLU A 411 -46.77 -23.29 4.71
CA GLU A 411 -46.52 -24.74 4.87
C GLU A 411 -45.82 -25.11 6.19
N LYS A 412 -45.07 -24.20 6.80
CA LYS A 412 -44.14 -24.50 7.90
C LYS A 412 -44.50 -23.80 9.24
N ASP A 413 -45.55 -23.02 9.29
CA ASP A 413 -45.97 -22.24 10.47
C ASP A 413 -44.87 -21.27 10.99
N TYR A 414 -44.11 -20.70 10.06
CA TYR A 414 -43.15 -19.61 10.31
C TYR A 414 -43.76 -18.25 10.00
N THR A 415 -43.11 -17.20 10.47
CA THR A 415 -43.43 -15.83 10.04
C THR A 415 -42.46 -15.36 8.92
N ALA A 416 -42.86 -14.36 8.13
CA ALA A 416 -41.97 -13.74 7.17
C ALA A 416 -40.72 -13.13 7.85
N MET A 417 -40.86 -12.72 9.12
CA MET A 417 -39.75 -12.21 9.93
C MET A 417 -38.74 -13.32 10.26
N ASP A 418 -39.23 -14.54 10.58
CA ASP A 418 -38.33 -15.68 10.84
C ASP A 418 -37.51 -16.05 9.59
N VAL A 419 -38.15 -16.00 8.42
CA VAL A 419 -37.48 -16.25 7.13
C VAL A 419 -36.45 -15.16 6.84
N ALA A 420 -36.81 -13.89 7.06
CA ALA A 420 -35.87 -12.77 6.88
C ALA A 420 -34.67 -12.86 7.85
N ALA A 421 -34.93 -13.18 9.12
CA ALA A 421 -33.88 -13.37 10.10
C ALA A 421 -32.94 -14.56 9.75
N ALA A 422 -33.52 -15.67 9.24
CA ALA A 422 -32.75 -16.83 8.79
C ALA A 422 -31.85 -16.49 7.58
N PHE A 423 -32.36 -15.74 6.60
CA PHE A 423 -31.55 -15.27 5.47
C PHE A 423 -30.43 -14.32 5.92
N LEU A 424 -30.73 -13.38 6.83
CA LEU A 424 -29.71 -12.49 7.38
C LEU A 424 -28.64 -13.30 8.13
N ALA A 425 -29.03 -14.26 8.95
CA ALA A 425 -28.10 -15.14 9.67
C ALA A 425 -27.28 -16.00 8.71
N GLU A 426 -27.86 -16.53 7.63
CA GLU A 426 -27.13 -17.29 6.60
C GLU A 426 -26.11 -16.41 5.86
N ILE A 427 -26.49 -15.18 5.50
CA ILE A 427 -25.61 -14.22 4.84
C ILE A 427 -24.45 -13.81 5.78
N LEU A 428 -24.73 -13.56 7.05
CA LEU A 428 -23.73 -13.25 8.07
C LEU A 428 -22.92 -14.50 8.44
N GLY A 429 -23.53 -15.63 8.65
CA GLY A 429 -22.92 -16.90 9.08
C GLY A 429 -22.10 -17.57 8.00
N SER A 430 -22.35 -17.34 6.70
CA SER A 430 -21.41 -17.75 5.64
C SER A 430 -20.07 -17.01 5.75
N ALA A 431 -20.02 -15.86 6.38
CA ALA A 431 -18.79 -15.14 6.73
C ALA A 431 -18.22 -15.60 8.09
N GLU A 432 -19.07 -15.94 9.06
CA GLU A 432 -18.68 -16.48 10.37
C GLU A 432 -18.29 -17.95 10.33
N GLY A 433 -18.88 -18.74 9.46
CA GLY A 433 -18.60 -20.18 9.31
C GLY A 433 -17.17 -20.54 8.86
N LYS A 434 -16.37 -19.55 8.51
CA LYS A 434 -14.91 -19.71 8.29
C LYS A 434 -14.07 -19.17 9.45
N SER A 435 -14.64 -18.43 10.40
CA SER A 435 -13.94 -17.92 11.59
C SER A 435 -14.35 -18.58 12.91
N SER A 436 -15.51 -19.26 12.98
CA SER A 436 -16.00 -19.86 14.21
C SER A 436 -15.56 -21.32 14.48
N GLN A 437 -14.64 -21.87 13.67
CA GLN A 437 -13.86 -23.06 14.04
C GLN A 437 -12.42 -22.74 14.48
N ALA A 438 -12.00 -21.49 14.46
CA ALA A 438 -10.93 -21.05 15.32
C ALA A 438 -11.58 -20.70 16.66
N GLY A 439 -11.74 -21.69 17.52
CA GLY A 439 -11.98 -21.46 18.96
C GLY A 439 -11.00 -20.35 19.38
N GLU A 440 -11.43 -19.42 20.25
CA GLU A 440 -10.57 -18.36 20.76
C GLU A 440 -9.19 -18.96 20.98
N ASP A 441 -8.21 -18.57 20.17
CA ASP A 441 -6.87 -19.09 20.35
C ASP A 441 -6.29 -18.40 21.59
N PHE A 442 -6.52 -19.05 22.73
CA PHE A 442 -5.96 -18.62 24.01
C PHE A 442 -4.44 -18.60 24.01
N GLY A 443 -3.80 -18.97 22.86
CA GLY A 443 -2.37 -19.12 22.73
C GLY A 443 -1.81 -20.24 23.62
N ASP A 444 -0.49 -20.25 23.81
CA ASP A 444 0.16 -21.13 24.80
C ASP A 444 0.00 -20.50 26.19
N THR A 445 -1.05 -20.93 26.91
CA THR A 445 -1.31 -20.50 28.30
C THR A 445 -0.47 -21.30 29.32
N GLY A 446 0.33 -22.26 28.88
CA GLY A 446 1.10 -23.17 29.73
C GLY A 446 0.26 -24.19 30.48
N ALA A 447 -0.96 -24.49 30.02
CA ALA A 447 -1.83 -25.54 30.54
C ALA A 447 -1.50 -26.90 29.93
N GLU A 448 -2.10 -27.97 30.48
CA GLU A 448 -2.06 -29.30 29.90
C GLU A 448 -2.76 -29.35 28.52
N GLU A 449 -2.46 -30.35 27.71
CA GLU A 449 -3.03 -30.51 26.37
C GLU A 449 -4.56 -30.59 26.43
N GLY A 450 -5.25 -29.73 25.67
CA GLY A 450 -6.71 -29.61 25.69
C GLY A 450 -7.28 -28.69 26.77
N MET A 451 -6.46 -28.10 27.64
CA MET A 451 -6.85 -27.15 28.69
C MET A 451 -6.41 -25.73 28.36
N VAL A 452 -7.03 -24.77 29.03
CA VAL A 452 -6.66 -23.34 29.02
C VAL A 452 -6.42 -22.90 30.46
N ARG A 453 -5.26 -22.26 30.70
CA ARG A 453 -4.91 -21.75 32.03
C ARG A 453 -5.40 -20.30 32.14
N LEU A 454 -6.23 -20.04 33.14
CA LEU A 454 -6.79 -18.74 33.46
C LEU A 454 -6.07 -18.15 34.66
N PHE A 455 -5.80 -16.85 34.59
CA PHE A 455 -5.30 -16.06 35.70
C PHE A 455 -6.43 -15.37 36.42
N ILE A 456 -6.44 -15.42 37.77
CA ILE A 456 -7.39 -14.73 38.63
C ILE A 456 -6.62 -13.85 39.62
N ASN A 457 -6.92 -12.58 39.70
CA ASN A 457 -6.23 -11.57 40.52
C ASN A 457 -6.46 -11.66 42.03
N ILE A 458 -6.76 -12.87 42.57
CA ILE A 458 -7.03 -13.12 43.99
C ILE A 458 -6.26 -14.36 44.46
N GLY A 459 -5.75 -14.37 45.70
CA GLY A 459 -4.92 -15.45 46.22
C GLY A 459 -4.98 -15.65 47.74
N LYS A 460 -4.01 -16.38 48.33
CA LYS A 460 -3.95 -16.78 49.75
C LYS A 460 -4.06 -15.58 50.70
N LYS A 461 -3.41 -14.45 50.41
CA LYS A 461 -3.47 -13.25 51.27
C LYS A 461 -4.85 -12.66 51.42
N GLN A 462 -5.74 -12.94 50.49
CA GLN A 462 -7.16 -12.54 50.56
C GLN A 462 -8.04 -13.58 51.23
N GLY A 463 -7.49 -14.65 51.81
CA GLY A 463 -8.22 -15.70 52.53
C GLY A 463 -8.93 -16.70 51.60
N ILE A 464 -8.47 -16.81 50.37
CA ILE A 464 -9.01 -17.72 49.34
C ILE A 464 -8.41 -19.11 49.50
N ARG A 465 -9.23 -20.14 49.27
CA ARG A 465 -8.84 -21.56 49.21
C ARG A 465 -9.17 -22.12 47.82
N PRO A 466 -8.55 -23.22 47.39
CA PRO A 466 -8.87 -23.82 46.09
C PRO A 466 -10.36 -24.13 45.89
N GLY A 467 -11.04 -24.59 46.95
CA GLY A 467 -12.48 -24.84 46.90
C GLY A 467 -13.35 -23.59 46.66
N ASP A 468 -12.87 -22.40 47.06
CA ASP A 468 -13.59 -21.15 46.81
C ASP A 468 -13.51 -20.76 45.30
N ILE A 469 -12.40 -21.06 44.64
CA ILE A 469 -12.20 -20.85 43.20
C ILE A 469 -13.06 -21.86 42.43
N LEU A 470 -12.97 -23.15 42.79
CA LEU A 470 -13.77 -24.20 42.18
C LEU A 470 -15.27 -23.91 42.28
N GLY A 471 -15.73 -23.54 43.48
CA GLY A 471 -17.14 -23.21 43.73
C GLY A 471 -17.61 -21.97 42.93
N ALA A 472 -16.77 -20.97 42.78
CA ALA A 472 -17.11 -19.79 42.00
C ALA A 472 -17.17 -20.10 40.49
N ILE A 473 -16.22 -20.83 39.94
CA ILE A 473 -16.23 -21.21 38.52
C ILE A 473 -17.46 -22.09 38.24
N ALA A 474 -17.65 -23.17 39.00
CA ALA A 474 -18.79 -24.07 38.80
C ALA A 474 -20.15 -23.38 39.03
N GLY A 475 -20.23 -22.46 39.99
CA GLY A 475 -21.45 -21.74 40.31
C GLY A 475 -21.86 -20.68 39.31
N GLU A 476 -20.88 -19.91 38.78
CA GLU A 476 -21.15 -18.81 37.86
C GLU A 476 -21.23 -19.27 36.40
N SER A 477 -20.41 -20.23 35.98
CA SER A 477 -20.38 -20.74 34.59
C SER A 477 -21.27 -21.96 34.36
N GLY A 478 -21.74 -22.62 35.45
CA GLY A 478 -22.55 -23.84 35.34
C GLY A 478 -21.80 -25.09 34.91
N ILE A 479 -20.48 -25.05 34.74
CA ILE A 479 -19.68 -26.23 34.35
C ILE A 479 -19.56 -27.18 35.54
N PRO A 480 -19.56 -28.52 35.31
CA PRO A 480 -19.30 -29.50 36.37
C PRO A 480 -17.91 -29.29 36.98
N GLY A 481 -17.83 -29.24 38.32
CA GLY A 481 -16.56 -28.99 39.01
C GLY A 481 -15.44 -30.01 38.74
N ASN A 482 -15.77 -31.22 38.28
CA ASN A 482 -14.81 -32.23 37.86
C ASN A 482 -14.14 -31.93 36.51
N LEU A 483 -14.63 -30.97 35.76
CA LEU A 483 -13.99 -30.46 34.53
C LEU A 483 -12.94 -29.38 34.81
N VAL A 484 -12.94 -28.81 36.01
CA VAL A 484 -11.90 -27.84 36.41
C VAL A 484 -10.63 -28.60 36.78
N GLY A 485 -9.57 -28.31 36.05
CA GLY A 485 -8.26 -28.94 36.23
C GLY A 485 -7.46 -28.38 37.41
N THR A 486 -6.16 -28.26 37.24
CA THR A 486 -5.23 -27.81 38.29
C THR A 486 -5.53 -26.38 38.77
N ILE A 487 -5.57 -26.18 40.08
CA ILE A 487 -5.73 -24.87 40.73
C ILE A 487 -4.44 -24.54 41.50
N ASP A 488 -3.62 -23.65 40.95
CA ASP A 488 -2.39 -23.17 41.55
C ASP A 488 -2.63 -21.86 42.30
N LEU A 489 -2.74 -21.95 43.62
CA LEU A 489 -3.02 -20.79 44.47
C LEU A 489 -1.72 -20.16 45.01
N TYR A 490 -1.47 -18.92 44.62
CA TYR A 490 -0.36 -18.08 45.07
C TYR A 490 -0.82 -17.03 46.09
N ASP A 491 0.13 -16.24 46.61
CA ASP A 491 -0.16 -15.24 47.64
C ASP A 491 -1.17 -14.17 47.21
N LYS A 492 -1.03 -13.67 45.96
CA LYS A 492 -1.82 -12.55 45.45
C LYS A 492 -2.71 -12.90 44.24
N TYR A 493 -2.51 -14.06 43.61
CA TYR A 493 -3.22 -14.49 42.42
C TYR A 493 -3.38 -16.01 42.39
N THR A 494 -4.23 -16.49 41.50
CA THR A 494 -4.48 -17.92 41.27
C THR A 494 -4.44 -18.22 39.78
N PHE A 495 -3.86 -19.36 39.42
CA PHE A 495 -4.09 -19.97 38.12
C PHE A 495 -5.05 -21.15 38.27
N VAL A 496 -5.94 -21.29 37.28
CA VAL A 496 -6.86 -22.43 37.21
C VAL A 496 -6.95 -22.91 35.78
N GLU A 497 -7.00 -24.22 35.57
CA GLU A 497 -7.13 -24.81 34.25
C GLU A 497 -8.57 -25.26 34.02
N VAL A 498 -9.10 -24.93 32.82
CA VAL A 498 -10.43 -25.33 32.37
C VAL A 498 -10.35 -25.91 30.97
N PRO A 499 -11.24 -26.84 30.55
CA PRO A 499 -11.25 -27.36 29.19
C PRO A 499 -11.36 -26.23 28.17
N ARG A 500 -10.60 -26.34 27.06
CA ARG A 500 -10.56 -25.32 26.00
C ARG A 500 -11.94 -25.03 25.42
N GLU A 501 -12.78 -26.05 25.34
CA GLU A 501 -14.14 -25.97 24.78
C GLU A 501 -15.09 -25.06 25.58
N VAL A 502 -14.85 -24.91 26.88
CA VAL A 502 -15.69 -24.12 27.79
C VAL A 502 -14.98 -22.87 28.36
N ALA A 503 -13.74 -22.63 27.93
CA ALA A 503 -12.93 -21.56 28.50
C ALA A 503 -13.52 -20.15 28.24
N SER A 504 -14.11 -19.90 27.08
CA SER A 504 -14.81 -18.66 26.75
C SER A 504 -16.04 -18.45 27.64
N ASP A 505 -16.85 -19.48 27.82
CA ASP A 505 -18.06 -19.40 28.64
C ASP A 505 -17.70 -19.11 30.11
N VAL A 506 -16.61 -19.72 30.59
CA VAL A 506 -16.09 -19.47 31.95
C VAL A 506 -15.58 -18.03 32.07
N LEU A 507 -14.83 -17.52 31.09
CA LEU A 507 -14.36 -16.14 31.11
C LEU A 507 -15.51 -15.14 31.13
N ASP A 508 -16.52 -15.35 30.30
CA ASP A 508 -17.69 -14.46 30.24
C ASP A 508 -18.51 -14.48 31.51
N ALA A 509 -18.81 -15.67 32.07
CA ALA A 509 -19.53 -15.83 33.33
C ALA A 509 -18.77 -15.18 34.50
N MET A 510 -17.43 -15.24 34.47
CA MET A 510 -16.61 -14.73 35.58
C MET A 510 -16.28 -13.24 35.48
N LYS A 511 -16.63 -12.52 34.40
CA LYS A 511 -16.34 -11.08 34.22
C LYS A 511 -16.78 -10.17 35.35
N ASN A 512 -17.90 -10.47 35.97
CA ASN A 512 -18.48 -9.68 37.09
C ASN A 512 -18.60 -10.48 38.39
N ALA A 513 -17.98 -11.65 38.45
CA ALA A 513 -18.08 -12.54 39.58
C ALA A 513 -17.37 -11.99 40.83
N ARG A 514 -17.83 -12.44 41.99
CA ARG A 514 -17.21 -12.11 43.28
C ARG A 514 -16.86 -13.38 44.03
N ILE A 515 -15.65 -13.46 44.54
CA ILE A 515 -15.25 -14.55 45.43
C ILE A 515 -15.09 -14.00 46.83
N LYS A 516 -15.87 -14.54 47.78
CA LYS A 516 -15.95 -14.04 49.17
C LYS A 516 -16.22 -12.53 49.26
N GLY A 517 -17.12 -12.03 48.43
CA GLY A 517 -17.48 -10.60 48.37
C GLY A 517 -16.48 -9.67 47.72
N LYS A 518 -15.33 -10.18 47.19
CA LYS A 518 -14.33 -9.41 46.48
C LYS A 518 -14.52 -9.53 44.98
N THR A 519 -14.53 -8.41 44.29
CA THR A 519 -14.56 -8.38 42.82
C THR A 519 -13.26 -8.96 42.28
N ILE A 520 -13.37 -9.85 41.31
CA ILE A 520 -12.24 -10.51 40.67
C ILE A 520 -12.09 -10.08 39.19
N ASN A 521 -10.90 -10.23 38.66
CA ASN A 521 -10.64 -10.15 37.24
C ASN A 521 -10.07 -11.50 36.79
N VAL A 522 -10.65 -12.07 35.73
CA VAL A 522 -10.25 -13.35 35.16
C VAL A 522 -9.81 -13.13 33.72
N GLU A 523 -8.64 -13.60 33.37
CA GLU A 523 -8.07 -13.47 32.03
C GLU A 523 -7.24 -14.71 31.66
N PRO A 524 -7.07 -15.03 30.36
CA PRO A 524 -6.19 -16.12 29.95
C PRO A 524 -4.75 -15.86 30.44
N ALA A 525 -4.11 -16.87 31.00
CA ALA A 525 -2.72 -16.75 31.46
C ALA A 525 -1.78 -16.61 30.25
N ASN A 526 -0.92 -15.60 30.27
CA ASN A 526 0.14 -15.46 29.26
C ASN A 526 1.41 -16.15 29.78
N ARG A 527 1.93 -17.13 29.04
CA ARG A 527 3.28 -17.63 29.26
C ARG A 527 4.26 -16.51 28.91
N LYS A 528 5.06 -16.09 29.91
CA LYS A 528 6.17 -15.15 29.70
C LYS A 528 7.31 -15.81 28.96
#